data_477e3be75e6aec4acb6131675755c300
#
_entry.id   477e3be75e6aec4acb6131675755c300
#
_cell.length_a   1.000
_cell.length_b   1.000
_cell.length_c   1.000
_cell.angle_alpha   90.00
_cell.angle_beta   90.00
_cell.angle_gamma   90.00
#
_symmetry.space_group_name_H-M   'P 1'
#
loop_
_entity.id
_entity.type
_entity.pdbx_description
1 polymer ?
#
loop_
_entity_poly.entity_id
_entity_poly.type
_entity_poly.pdbx_seq_one_letter_code
_entity_poly.pdbx_strand_id
1 'polypeptide(L)'
;MKRMFSVFLLITVWLLVTPFLQAQSHVDKVLKDEITSDLKENILSFWERYSVDSSGGFYGSLGRDGAPIADAPKGGVLNARILWTFSTAYRMYGDTAYRKLADRAQRYFIDHFIDSQYGGVYWLIKADGTPLDTNKQTYGCSYAIYGLSEHFRATGNNESLQKAIELYRIMESKVKDPVNDGYIESFTREWGTPQKLGYDGDGIAAKTMNTHIHVLEAYTALYKVWKDDGLRERLAKVINLITTKLYNSQTHHLILYCDSNWNNLDDIDSYGHDIETSWLLTEAAEALGDPEVIGRCRKVALELA
;
A
#
# COMPACT_ATOMS: atom_id res chain seq x y z
N MET A 1 -24.66 -18.27 54.76
CA MET A 1 -23.41 -18.89 54.23
C MET A 1 -23.24 -18.79 52.74
N LYS A 2 -24.18 -19.19 51.89
CA LYS A 2 -24.00 -19.16 50.41
C LYS A 2 -23.71 -17.77 49.79
N ARG A 3 -24.31 -16.67 50.33
CA ARG A 3 -24.05 -15.30 49.81
C ARG A 3 -22.68 -14.72 50.20
N MET A 4 -22.13 -15.09 51.37
CA MET A 4 -20.80 -14.68 51.77
C MET A 4 -19.70 -15.36 50.95
N PHE A 5 -19.89 -16.64 50.57
CA PHE A 5 -18.95 -17.38 49.70
C PHE A 5 -18.87 -16.79 48.30
N SER A 6 -20.00 -16.35 47.72
CA SER A 6 -20.01 -15.71 46.37
C SER A 6 -19.31 -14.35 46.35
N VAL A 7 -19.43 -13.56 47.41
CA VAL A 7 -18.75 -12.25 47.50
C VAL A 7 -17.25 -12.45 47.69
N PHE A 8 -16.82 -13.42 48.51
CA PHE A 8 -15.39 -13.74 48.72
C PHE A 8 -14.75 -14.27 47.43
N LEU A 9 -15.44 -15.08 46.66
CA LEU A 9 -14.96 -15.61 45.37
C LEU A 9 -14.80 -14.48 44.32
N LEU A 10 -15.74 -13.56 44.26
CA LEU A 10 -15.67 -12.38 43.37
C LEU A 10 -14.52 -11.43 43.75
N ILE A 11 -14.28 -11.21 45.03
CA ILE A 11 -13.18 -10.35 45.51
C ILE A 11 -11.81 -11.02 45.23
N THR A 12 -11.69 -12.35 45.43
CA THR A 12 -10.45 -13.07 45.16
C THR A 12 -10.13 -13.12 43.63
N VAL A 13 -11.14 -13.28 42.77
CA VAL A 13 -10.96 -13.20 41.32
C VAL A 13 -10.54 -11.80 40.90
N TRP A 14 -11.14 -10.76 41.48
CA TRP A 14 -10.78 -9.36 41.21
C TRP A 14 -9.34 -9.03 41.63
N LEU A 15 -8.90 -9.51 42.82
CA LEU A 15 -7.55 -9.32 43.34
C LEU A 15 -6.47 -10.10 42.54
N LEU A 16 -6.83 -11.17 41.84
CA LEU A 16 -5.91 -11.95 40.98
C LEU A 16 -5.87 -11.41 39.54
N VAL A 17 -6.97 -10.84 39.04
CA VAL A 17 -7.07 -10.35 37.64
C VAL A 17 -6.49 -8.93 37.49
N THR A 18 -6.64 -8.07 38.52
CA THR A 18 -6.14 -6.69 38.47
C THR A 18 -4.62 -6.58 38.27
N PRO A 19 -3.75 -7.31 38.99
CA PRO A 19 -2.31 -7.23 38.76
C PRO A 19 -1.92 -7.77 37.36
N PHE A 20 -2.65 -8.77 36.83
CA PHE A 20 -2.40 -9.31 35.50
C PHE A 20 -2.74 -8.28 34.41
N LEU A 21 -3.87 -7.60 34.51
CA LEU A 21 -4.27 -6.52 33.62
C LEU A 21 -3.31 -5.32 33.71
N GLN A 22 -2.84 -4.99 34.90
CA GLN A 22 -1.83 -3.93 35.09
C GLN A 22 -0.47 -4.29 34.51
N ALA A 23 -0.04 -5.54 34.68
CA ALA A 23 1.21 -6.05 34.08
C ALA A 23 1.13 -6.03 32.54
N GLN A 24 0.01 -6.49 31.96
CA GLN A 24 -0.23 -6.45 30.52
C GLN A 24 -0.21 -5.02 29.99
N SER A 25 -0.93 -4.10 30.63
CA SER A 25 -0.97 -2.68 30.22
C SER A 25 0.41 -2.00 30.33
N HIS A 26 1.25 -2.43 31.25
CA HIS A 26 2.62 -1.93 31.41
C HIS A 26 3.53 -2.46 30.27
N VAL A 27 3.45 -3.75 29.96
CA VAL A 27 4.19 -4.36 28.83
C VAL A 27 3.77 -3.71 27.51
N ASP A 28 2.47 -3.54 27.27
CA ASP A 28 1.95 -2.90 26.07
C ASP A 28 2.45 -1.46 25.92
N LYS A 29 2.55 -0.72 27.03
CA LYS A 29 3.08 0.63 27.03
C LYS A 29 4.58 0.66 26.71
N VAL A 30 5.36 -0.18 27.35
CA VAL A 30 6.83 -0.28 27.13
C VAL A 30 7.11 -0.63 25.66
N LEU A 31 6.43 -1.66 25.14
CA LEU A 31 6.56 -2.08 23.75
C LEU A 31 6.17 -0.97 22.77
N LYS A 32 5.09 -0.26 23.04
CA LYS A 32 4.67 0.88 22.23
C LYS A 32 5.71 2.00 22.23
N ASP A 33 6.27 2.32 23.38
CA ASP A 33 7.27 3.36 23.53
C ASP A 33 8.57 2.97 22.78
N GLU A 34 9.02 1.72 22.91
CA GLU A 34 10.19 1.17 22.19
C GLU A 34 9.98 1.21 20.66
N ILE A 35 8.85 0.71 20.16
CA ILE A 35 8.51 0.75 18.73
C ILE A 35 8.43 2.20 18.22
N THR A 36 7.85 3.11 19.01
CA THR A 36 7.74 4.52 18.62
C THR A 36 9.10 5.18 18.58
N SER A 37 9.97 4.91 19.53
CA SER A 37 11.36 5.41 19.56
C SER A 37 12.15 4.89 18.37
N ASP A 38 12.12 3.58 18.09
CA ASP A 38 12.82 2.99 16.96
C ASP A 38 12.31 3.57 15.61
N LEU A 39 11.00 3.70 15.45
CA LEU A 39 10.42 4.33 14.25
C LEU A 39 10.94 5.76 14.05
N LYS A 40 10.94 6.59 15.09
CA LYS A 40 11.31 8.00 14.96
C LYS A 40 12.80 8.23 14.89
N GLU A 41 13.55 7.61 15.81
CA GLU A 41 14.96 7.91 16.01
C GLU A 41 15.88 7.12 15.08
N ASN A 42 15.42 5.96 14.62
CA ASN A 42 16.16 5.10 13.69
C ASN A 42 15.57 5.21 12.27
N ILE A 43 14.35 4.71 12.03
CA ILE A 43 13.82 4.55 10.69
C ILE A 43 13.54 5.90 10.00
N LEU A 44 12.66 6.74 10.57
CA LEU A 44 12.30 8.03 9.95
C LEU A 44 13.50 8.98 9.89
N SER A 45 14.32 9.02 10.95
CA SER A 45 15.50 9.85 11.02
C SER A 45 16.56 9.42 9.98
N PHE A 46 16.70 8.12 9.68
CA PHE A 46 17.57 7.63 8.60
C PHE A 46 17.14 8.20 7.24
N TRP A 47 15.86 8.07 6.90
CA TRP A 47 15.33 8.55 5.63
C TRP A 47 15.43 10.09 5.52
N GLU A 48 15.16 10.82 6.60
CA GLU A 48 15.29 12.27 6.65
C GLU A 48 16.73 12.74 6.41
N ARG A 49 17.70 12.07 7.01
CA ARG A 49 19.11 12.51 6.97
C ARG A 49 19.84 12.09 5.71
N TYR A 50 19.59 10.89 5.20
CA TYR A 50 20.41 10.28 4.15
C TYR A 50 19.73 10.21 2.79
N SER A 51 18.40 10.20 2.72
CA SER A 51 17.71 10.01 1.44
C SER A 51 17.36 11.30 0.71
N VAL A 52 17.40 12.45 1.36
CA VAL A 52 17.01 13.74 0.76
C VAL A 52 18.08 14.21 -0.23
N ASP A 53 17.68 14.36 -1.50
CA ASP A 53 18.57 14.85 -2.55
C ASP A 53 18.51 16.38 -2.64
N SER A 54 19.63 17.05 -2.51
CA SER A 54 19.70 18.52 -2.56
C SER A 54 19.25 19.09 -3.91
N SER A 55 19.36 18.33 -5.00
CA SER A 55 18.92 18.73 -6.34
C SER A 55 17.40 18.59 -6.55
N GLY A 56 16.71 17.85 -5.68
CA GLY A 56 15.25 17.66 -5.72
C GLY A 56 14.84 16.23 -5.40
N GLY A 57 13.69 16.06 -4.72
CA GLY A 57 13.18 14.75 -4.33
C GLY A 57 14.11 13.99 -3.39
N PHE A 58 14.33 12.72 -3.68
CA PHE A 58 15.09 11.79 -2.86
C PHE A 58 16.08 11.02 -3.74
N TYR A 59 17.20 10.58 -3.19
CA TYR A 59 18.18 9.75 -3.90
C TYR A 59 17.56 8.41 -4.30
N GLY A 60 17.94 7.90 -5.47
CA GLY A 60 17.46 6.61 -5.96
C GLY A 60 18.11 5.42 -5.25
N SER A 61 19.32 5.59 -4.75
CA SER A 61 20.06 4.55 -4.04
C SER A 61 21.06 5.15 -3.05
N LEU A 62 21.31 4.41 -1.97
CA LEU A 62 22.34 4.69 -0.97
C LEU A 62 23.29 3.49 -0.87
N GLY A 63 24.57 3.76 -0.64
CA GLY A 63 25.55 2.75 -0.30
C GLY A 63 25.31 2.16 1.09
N ARG A 64 26.03 1.10 1.44
CA ARG A 64 25.93 0.45 2.78
C ARG A 64 26.38 1.37 3.93
N ASP A 65 27.18 2.36 3.64
CA ASP A 65 27.64 3.40 4.56
C ASP A 65 26.68 4.58 4.67
N GLY A 66 25.55 4.54 3.97
CA GLY A 66 24.57 5.62 3.89
C GLY A 66 24.95 6.73 2.92
N ALA A 67 26.08 6.62 2.21
CA ALA A 67 26.47 7.61 1.21
C ALA A 67 25.54 7.54 -0.02
N PRO A 68 25.05 8.70 -0.54
CA PRO A 68 24.20 8.70 -1.71
C PRO A 68 24.98 8.31 -2.97
N ILE A 69 24.34 7.50 -3.84
CA ILE A 69 24.82 7.21 -5.20
C ILE A 69 24.19 8.26 -6.10
N ALA A 70 24.96 9.29 -6.43
CA ALA A 70 24.45 10.55 -7.00
C ALA A 70 23.76 10.41 -8.35
N ASP A 71 24.19 9.47 -9.19
CA ASP A 71 23.68 9.22 -10.54
C ASP A 71 22.69 8.03 -10.61
N ALA A 72 22.34 7.44 -9.46
CA ALA A 72 21.39 6.34 -9.42
C ALA A 72 20.01 6.76 -9.91
N PRO A 73 19.35 5.97 -10.77
CA PRO A 73 17.98 6.20 -11.18
C PRO A 73 17.02 6.21 -9.98
N LYS A 74 16.00 7.07 -10.05
CA LYS A 74 14.97 7.19 -9.03
C LYS A 74 13.73 6.38 -9.45
N GLY A 75 13.25 5.51 -8.57
CA GLY A 75 12.10 4.66 -8.82
C GLY A 75 10.77 5.33 -8.43
N GLY A 76 9.74 5.19 -9.28
CA GLY A 76 8.40 5.72 -9.01
C GLY A 76 7.79 5.13 -7.75
N VAL A 77 7.91 3.82 -7.56
CA VAL A 77 7.39 3.12 -6.36
C VAL A 77 8.05 3.61 -5.08
N LEU A 78 9.38 3.73 -5.06
CA LEU A 78 10.12 4.23 -3.90
C LEU A 78 9.64 5.64 -3.50
N ASN A 79 9.53 6.54 -4.49
CA ASN A 79 9.12 7.92 -4.23
C ASN A 79 7.65 8.03 -3.78
N ALA A 80 6.76 7.20 -4.31
CA ALA A 80 5.39 7.10 -3.84
C ALA A 80 5.30 6.57 -2.38
N ARG A 81 6.11 5.58 -2.02
CA ARG A 81 6.22 5.07 -0.65
C ARG A 81 6.80 6.10 0.32
N ILE A 82 7.79 6.87 -0.09
CA ILE A 82 8.32 7.99 0.70
C ILE A 82 7.23 9.04 0.95
N LEU A 83 6.47 9.38 -0.09
CA LEU A 83 5.33 10.29 0.01
C LEU A 83 4.32 9.80 1.04
N TRP A 84 3.93 8.52 0.97
CA TRP A 84 3.00 7.91 1.93
C TRP A 84 3.57 7.93 3.34
N THR A 85 4.84 7.53 3.51
CA THR A 85 5.49 7.39 4.83
C THR A 85 5.53 8.72 5.58
N PHE A 86 6.02 9.79 4.95
CA PHE A 86 6.09 11.09 5.61
C PHE A 86 4.72 11.76 5.77
N SER A 87 3.78 11.49 4.88
CA SER A 87 2.38 11.92 5.04
C SER A 87 1.74 11.27 6.26
N THR A 88 1.90 9.95 6.40
CA THR A 88 1.40 9.20 7.55
C THR A 88 2.09 9.63 8.85
N ALA A 89 3.42 9.81 8.84
CA ALA A 89 4.18 10.29 9.99
C ALA A 89 3.69 11.69 10.45
N TYR A 90 3.48 12.60 9.50
CA TYR A 90 2.90 13.91 9.81
C TYR A 90 1.49 13.79 10.40
N ARG A 91 0.62 12.98 9.81
CA ARG A 91 -0.75 12.79 10.30
C ARG A 91 -0.78 12.19 11.70
N MET A 92 0.14 11.28 12.02
CA MET A 92 0.21 10.62 13.32
C MET A 92 0.84 11.48 14.43
N TYR A 93 1.88 12.22 14.09
CA TYR A 93 2.71 12.90 15.09
C TYR A 93 2.59 14.43 15.06
N GLY A 94 2.04 15.02 14.00
CA GLY A 94 1.91 16.48 13.87
C GLY A 94 3.22 17.23 13.65
N ASP A 95 4.34 16.52 13.46
CA ASP A 95 5.66 17.14 13.29
C ASP A 95 5.78 17.81 11.92
N THR A 96 6.07 19.12 11.92
CA THR A 96 6.19 19.91 10.70
C THR A 96 7.42 19.55 9.86
N ALA A 97 8.42 18.87 10.41
CA ALA A 97 9.53 18.32 9.63
C ALA A 97 9.03 17.23 8.67
N TYR A 98 8.22 16.30 9.16
CA TYR A 98 7.59 15.28 8.31
C TYR A 98 6.66 15.90 7.26
N ARG A 99 5.94 16.97 7.62
CA ARG A 99 5.13 17.72 6.65
C ARG A 99 5.97 18.25 5.49
N LYS A 100 7.11 18.88 5.78
CA LYS A 100 8.00 19.42 4.75
C LYS A 100 8.54 18.32 3.82
N LEU A 101 8.85 17.15 4.36
CA LEU A 101 9.29 15.99 3.57
C LEU A 101 8.16 15.40 2.72
N ALA A 102 6.95 15.32 3.25
CA ALA A 102 5.78 14.91 2.50
C ALA A 102 5.46 15.88 1.35
N ASP A 103 5.43 17.19 1.61
CA ASP A 103 5.19 18.22 0.60
C ASP A 103 6.31 18.21 -0.49
N ARG A 104 7.58 17.95 -0.09
CA ARG A 104 8.71 17.77 -1.01
C ARG A 104 8.50 16.53 -1.90
N ALA A 105 8.15 15.41 -1.31
CA ALA A 105 7.88 14.16 -2.03
C ALA A 105 6.74 14.33 -3.03
N GLN A 106 5.63 14.94 -2.61
CA GLN A 106 4.45 15.19 -3.43
C GLN A 106 4.78 16.04 -4.65
N ARG A 107 5.44 17.18 -4.45
CA ARG A 107 5.78 18.09 -5.55
C ARG A 107 6.71 17.41 -6.55
N TYR A 108 7.79 16.80 -6.05
CA TYR A 108 8.75 16.10 -6.91
C TYR A 108 8.10 14.95 -7.67
N PHE A 109 7.19 14.20 -7.02
CA PHE A 109 6.47 13.12 -7.67
C PHE A 109 5.58 13.62 -8.81
N ILE A 110 4.82 14.67 -8.59
CA ILE A 110 3.94 15.24 -9.61
C ILE A 110 4.75 15.83 -10.77
N ASP A 111 5.83 16.54 -10.48
CA ASP A 111 6.62 17.25 -11.49
C ASP A 111 7.44 16.31 -12.38
N HIS A 112 7.88 15.15 -11.84
CA HIS A 112 8.86 14.29 -12.53
C HIS A 112 8.37 12.89 -12.86
N PHE A 113 7.47 12.29 -12.05
CA PHE A 113 7.01 10.93 -12.28
C PHE A 113 5.69 10.83 -13.04
N ILE A 114 4.81 11.84 -12.97
CA ILE A 114 3.56 11.82 -13.73
C ILE A 114 3.84 12.21 -15.19
N ASP A 115 3.45 11.33 -16.12
CA ASP A 115 3.56 11.60 -17.55
C ASP A 115 2.47 12.59 -17.99
N SER A 116 2.86 13.83 -18.25
CA SER A 116 1.94 14.90 -18.63
C SER A 116 1.33 14.72 -20.03
N GLN A 117 1.94 13.88 -20.89
CA GLN A 117 1.47 13.65 -22.25
C GLN A 117 0.48 12.49 -22.35
N TYR A 118 0.79 11.36 -21.72
CA TYR A 118 -0.01 10.13 -21.83
C TYR A 118 -0.72 9.75 -20.53
N GLY A 119 -0.42 10.45 -19.44
CA GLY A 119 -0.88 10.09 -18.11
C GLY A 119 -0.18 8.87 -17.53
N GLY A 120 -0.56 8.50 -16.30
CA GLY A 120 0.11 7.44 -15.56
C GLY A 120 1.47 7.86 -15.03
N VAL A 121 2.28 6.88 -14.61
CA VAL A 121 3.55 7.10 -13.89
C VAL A 121 4.70 6.48 -14.68
N TYR A 122 5.84 7.18 -14.76
CA TYR A 122 7.08 6.60 -15.23
C TYR A 122 7.62 5.59 -14.22
N TRP A 123 8.13 4.45 -14.70
CA TRP A 123 8.71 3.44 -13.82
C TRP A 123 10.01 3.93 -13.17
N LEU A 124 10.93 4.48 -14.00
CA LEU A 124 12.19 5.07 -13.55
C LEU A 124 12.40 6.45 -14.20
N ILE A 125 13.03 7.34 -13.46
CA ILE A 125 13.61 8.59 -13.96
C ILE A 125 15.10 8.60 -13.64
N LYS A 126 15.87 9.41 -14.40
CA LYS A 126 17.28 9.65 -14.10
C LYS A 126 17.45 10.49 -12.82
N ALA A 127 18.67 10.57 -12.31
CA ALA A 127 18.98 11.39 -11.14
C ALA A 127 18.58 12.87 -11.32
N ASP A 128 18.67 13.40 -12.55
CA ASP A 128 18.29 14.76 -12.91
C ASP A 128 16.76 14.98 -13.05
N GLY A 129 15.96 13.95 -12.85
CA GLY A 129 14.50 14.01 -12.94
C GLY A 129 13.93 13.77 -14.35
N THR A 130 14.77 13.56 -15.37
CA THR A 130 14.28 13.25 -16.73
C THR A 130 13.84 11.78 -16.86
N PRO A 131 12.80 11.45 -17.67
CA PRO A 131 12.34 10.09 -17.85
C PRO A 131 13.44 9.12 -18.32
N LEU A 132 13.51 7.92 -17.72
CA LEU A 132 14.45 6.86 -18.08
C LEU A 132 13.72 5.61 -18.59
N ASP A 133 12.92 4.98 -17.75
CA ASP A 133 11.99 3.93 -18.14
C ASP A 133 10.57 4.48 -18.07
N THR A 134 9.98 4.64 -19.25
CA THR A 134 8.68 5.27 -19.44
C THR A 134 7.53 4.27 -19.49
N ASN A 135 7.81 2.96 -19.41
CA ASN A 135 6.77 1.94 -19.38
C ASN A 135 5.81 2.19 -18.20
N LYS A 136 4.56 1.87 -18.45
CA LYS A 136 3.51 1.99 -17.44
C LYS A 136 3.34 0.65 -16.73
N GLN A 137 3.55 0.68 -15.44
CA GLN A 137 3.30 -0.46 -14.57
C GLN A 137 2.08 -0.16 -13.72
N THR A 138 1.11 -1.06 -13.70
CA THR A 138 -0.10 -0.94 -12.88
C THR A 138 0.26 -0.81 -11.40
N TYR A 139 1.25 -1.58 -10.97
CA TYR A 139 1.85 -1.51 -9.65
C TYR A 139 2.33 -0.08 -9.29
N GLY A 140 3.07 0.58 -10.19
CA GLY A 140 3.56 1.94 -9.98
C GLY A 140 2.43 2.98 -9.90
N CYS A 141 1.40 2.85 -10.74
CA CYS A 141 0.21 3.71 -10.68
C CYS A 141 -0.56 3.51 -9.36
N SER A 142 -0.65 2.27 -8.86
CA SER A 142 -1.30 1.97 -7.58
C SER A 142 -0.59 2.66 -6.41
N TYR A 143 0.73 2.55 -6.32
CA TYR A 143 1.48 3.25 -5.27
C TYR A 143 1.38 4.78 -5.37
N ALA A 144 1.29 5.33 -6.58
CA ALA A 144 1.07 6.77 -6.75
C ALA A 144 -0.29 7.20 -6.20
N ILE A 145 -1.37 6.46 -6.49
CA ILE A 145 -2.70 6.71 -5.92
C ILE A 145 -2.65 6.62 -4.39
N TYR A 146 -1.98 5.59 -3.86
CA TYR A 146 -1.82 5.35 -2.43
C TYR A 146 -1.13 6.51 -1.72
N GLY A 147 0.05 6.92 -2.21
CA GLY A 147 0.82 8.02 -1.63
C GLY A 147 0.11 9.38 -1.72
N LEU A 148 -0.48 9.70 -2.88
CA LEU A 148 -1.21 10.95 -3.09
C LEU A 148 -2.50 11.03 -2.25
N SER A 149 -3.20 9.92 -2.07
CA SER A 149 -4.39 9.84 -1.21
C SER A 149 -4.05 10.10 0.25
N GLU A 150 -2.97 9.49 0.75
CA GLU A 150 -2.52 9.72 2.13
C GLU A 150 -1.98 11.15 2.33
N HIS A 151 -1.30 11.73 1.33
CA HIS A 151 -0.88 13.13 1.39
C HIS A 151 -2.08 14.08 1.51
N PHE A 152 -3.13 13.88 0.70
CA PHE A 152 -4.37 14.64 0.86
C PHE A 152 -4.99 14.45 2.24
N ARG A 153 -5.05 13.19 2.73
CA ARG A 153 -5.60 12.87 4.05
C ARG A 153 -4.87 13.58 5.18
N ALA A 154 -3.55 13.70 5.06
CA ALA A 154 -2.70 14.31 6.08
C ALA A 154 -2.69 15.83 6.03
N THR A 155 -2.82 16.43 4.84
CA THR A 155 -2.51 17.85 4.61
C THR A 155 -3.70 18.67 4.10
N GLY A 156 -4.72 18.03 3.52
CA GLY A 156 -5.81 18.68 2.80
C GLY A 156 -5.41 19.23 1.42
N ASN A 157 -4.27 18.82 0.86
CA ASN A 157 -3.80 19.31 -0.45
C ASN A 157 -4.66 18.77 -1.59
N ASN A 158 -5.52 19.61 -2.15
CA ASN A 158 -6.46 19.24 -3.22
C ASN A 158 -5.76 18.78 -4.51
N GLU A 159 -4.56 19.25 -4.82
CA GLU A 159 -3.83 18.80 -6.01
C GLU A 159 -3.51 17.30 -5.91
N SER A 160 -3.08 16.83 -4.73
CA SER A 160 -2.85 15.41 -4.49
C SER A 160 -4.10 14.56 -4.70
N LEU A 161 -5.25 15.00 -4.19
CA LEU A 161 -6.51 14.31 -4.42
C LEU A 161 -6.89 14.28 -5.91
N GLN A 162 -6.78 15.40 -6.62
CA GLN A 162 -7.10 15.45 -8.04
C GLN A 162 -6.18 14.52 -8.85
N LYS A 163 -4.87 14.48 -8.55
CA LYS A 163 -3.94 13.57 -9.22
C LYS A 163 -4.21 12.11 -8.91
N ALA A 164 -4.59 11.76 -7.69
CA ALA A 164 -5.01 10.40 -7.35
C ALA A 164 -6.28 9.98 -8.12
N ILE A 165 -7.27 10.87 -8.24
CA ILE A 165 -8.49 10.63 -9.01
C ILE A 165 -8.20 10.51 -10.52
N GLU A 166 -7.31 11.35 -11.07
CA GLU A 166 -6.87 11.26 -12.48
C GLU A 166 -6.23 9.87 -12.75
N LEU A 167 -5.32 9.43 -11.90
CA LEU A 167 -4.68 8.12 -12.02
C LEU A 167 -5.68 6.97 -11.89
N TYR A 168 -6.62 7.03 -10.95
CA TYR A 168 -7.71 6.06 -10.84
C TYR A 168 -8.52 5.96 -12.14
N ARG A 169 -8.90 7.09 -12.73
CA ARG A 169 -9.64 7.10 -14.00
C ARG A 169 -8.85 6.52 -15.17
N ILE A 170 -7.53 6.75 -15.19
CA ILE A 170 -6.63 6.12 -16.16
C ILE A 170 -6.60 4.61 -15.96
N MET A 171 -6.48 4.12 -14.73
CA MET A 171 -6.49 2.70 -14.45
C MET A 171 -7.79 2.04 -14.91
N GLU A 172 -8.94 2.64 -14.63
CA GLU A 172 -10.24 2.11 -15.05
C GLU A 172 -10.44 2.11 -16.58
N SER A 173 -9.86 3.09 -17.28
CA SER A 173 -10.06 3.25 -18.72
C SER A 173 -9.00 2.56 -19.58
N LYS A 174 -7.77 2.37 -19.06
CA LYS A 174 -6.61 1.87 -19.84
C LYS A 174 -6.06 0.55 -19.36
N VAL A 175 -6.13 0.30 -18.06
CA VAL A 175 -5.41 -0.80 -17.40
C VAL A 175 -6.33 -1.97 -17.10
N LYS A 176 -7.59 -1.70 -16.80
CA LYS A 176 -8.59 -2.73 -16.51
C LYS A 176 -8.80 -3.63 -17.74
N ASP A 177 -8.76 -4.95 -17.52
CA ASP A 177 -9.12 -5.92 -18.54
C ASP A 177 -10.65 -5.86 -18.81
N PRO A 178 -11.07 -5.49 -20.02
CA PRO A 178 -12.49 -5.35 -20.34
C PRO A 178 -13.21 -6.69 -20.52
N VAL A 179 -12.48 -7.79 -20.68
CA VAL A 179 -13.03 -9.12 -20.98
C VAL A 179 -13.16 -9.97 -19.72
N ASN A 180 -12.05 -10.12 -19.00
CA ASN A 180 -11.98 -11.04 -17.87
C ASN A 180 -11.91 -10.31 -16.51
N ASP A 181 -12.05 -8.98 -16.50
CA ASP A 181 -11.87 -8.10 -15.35
C ASP A 181 -10.45 -8.21 -14.73
N GLY A 182 -10.20 -7.47 -13.65
CA GLY A 182 -8.86 -7.31 -13.10
C GLY A 182 -8.03 -6.30 -13.88
N TYR A 183 -6.72 -6.29 -13.62
CA TYR A 183 -5.80 -5.27 -14.12
C TYR A 183 -4.60 -5.92 -14.79
N ILE A 184 -4.27 -5.48 -16.00
CA ILE A 184 -3.09 -5.94 -16.75
C ILE A 184 -1.83 -5.31 -16.15
N GLU A 185 -0.75 -6.09 -16.06
CA GLU A 185 0.48 -5.72 -15.36
C GLU A 185 1.17 -4.48 -15.91
N SER A 186 1.38 -4.43 -17.23
CA SER A 186 2.25 -3.44 -17.83
C SER A 186 1.84 -3.04 -19.24
N PHE A 187 2.27 -1.85 -19.63
CA PHE A 187 2.00 -1.24 -20.92
C PHE A 187 3.22 -0.45 -21.42
N THR A 188 3.27 -0.18 -22.72
CA THR A 188 4.17 0.85 -23.25
C THR A 188 3.79 2.22 -22.70
N ARG A 189 4.63 3.22 -22.91
CA ARG A 189 4.33 4.61 -22.50
C ARG A 189 2.97 5.08 -22.99
N GLU A 190 2.59 4.70 -24.21
CA GLU A 190 1.36 5.09 -24.91
C GLU A 190 0.17 4.18 -24.59
N TRP A 191 0.28 3.30 -23.60
CA TRP A 191 -0.73 2.32 -23.19
C TRP A 191 -0.94 1.17 -24.21
N GLY A 192 0.04 0.89 -25.03
CA GLY A 192 0.07 -0.27 -25.93
C GLY A 192 0.58 -1.53 -25.21
N THR A 193 0.49 -2.67 -25.89
CA THR A 193 1.04 -3.93 -25.40
C THR A 193 2.58 -3.90 -25.39
N PRO A 194 3.24 -4.17 -24.25
CA PRO A 194 4.69 -4.21 -24.20
C PRO A 194 5.23 -5.49 -24.84
N GLN A 195 6.54 -5.51 -25.15
CA GLN A 195 7.20 -6.71 -25.67
C GLN A 195 7.29 -7.83 -24.62
N LYS A 196 7.36 -7.45 -23.33
CA LYS A 196 7.33 -8.36 -22.18
C LYS A 196 6.29 -7.87 -21.20
N LEU A 197 5.51 -8.78 -20.64
CA LEU A 197 4.56 -8.50 -19.55
C LEU A 197 5.29 -8.55 -18.21
N GLY A 198 4.80 -7.78 -17.23
CA GLY A 198 5.31 -7.78 -15.86
C GLY A 198 6.64 -7.03 -15.67
N TYR A 199 6.91 -6.68 -14.41
CA TYR A 199 8.16 -6.03 -14.01
C TYR A 199 9.23 -7.05 -13.57
N ASP A 200 8.85 -8.28 -13.26
CA ASP A 200 9.76 -9.36 -12.84
C ASP A 200 10.54 -10.01 -13.98
N GLY A 201 10.29 -9.57 -15.22
CA GLY A 201 11.14 -9.92 -16.36
C GLY A 201 10.83 -11.24 -17.06
N ASP A 202 9.94 -12.08 -16.55
CA ASP A 202 9.61 -13.39 -17.18
C ASP A 202 8.59 -13.26 -18.31
N GLY A 203 7.86 -12.15 -18.36
CA GLY A 203 7.03 -11.77 -19.50
C GLY A 203 5.82 -12.66 -19.78
N ILE A 204 5.43 -13.51 -18.85
CA ILE A 204 4.40 -14.53 -19.04
C ILE A 204 3.08 -14.12 -18.37
N ALA A 205 3.13 -13.56 -17.17
CA ALA A 205 1.93 -13.22 -16.41
C ALA A 205 1.27 -11.94 -16.90
N ALA A 206 0.03 -12.05 -17.33
CA ALA A 206 -0.80 -10.88 -17.67
C ALA A 206 -1.36 -10.19 -16.43
N LYS A 207 -1.60 -10.94 -15.36
CA LYS A 207 -2.14 -10.50 -14.08
C LYS A 207 -1.38 -11.16 -12.94
N THR A 208 -1.00 -10.37 -11.93
CA THR A 208 -0.34 -10.90 -10.73
C THR A 208 -1.15 -10.60 -9.48
N MET A 209 -1.01 -11.46 -8.50
CA MET A 209 -1.55 -11.23 -7.16
C MET A 209 -0.99 -9.93 -6.58
N ASN A 210 0.34 -9.73 -6.68
CA ASN A 210 1.03 -8.57 -6.12
C ASN A 210 0.45 -7.24 -6.64
N THR A 211 0.23 -7.11 -7.94
CA THR A 211 -0.44 -5.94 -8.50
C THR A 211 -1.86 -5.77 -7.97
N HIS A 212 -2.65 -6.84 -7.86
CA HIS A 212 -4.04 -6.73 -7.43
C HIS A 212 -4.20 -6.36 -5.95
N ILE A 213 -3.32 -6.84 -5.07
CA ILE A 213 -3.37 -6.41 -3.65
C ILE A 213 -2.99 -4.94 -3.50
N HIS A 214 -2.09 -4.41 -4.33
CA HIS A 214 -1.75 -2.98 -4.30
C HIS A 214 -2.75 -2.08 -5.05
N VAL A 215 -3.52 -2.61 -6.00
CA VAL A 215 -4.74 -1.93 -6.49
C VAL A 215 -5.78 -1.84 -5.37
N LEU A 216 -5.97 -2.94 -4.61
CA LEU A 216 -6.85 -2.95 -3.44
C LEU A 216 -6.46 -1.87 -2.42
N GLU A 217 -5.18 -1.82 -2.07
CA GLU A 217 -4.60 -0.86 -1.13
C GLU A 217 -4.81 0.58 -1.60
N ALA A 218 -4.49 0.86 -2.87
CA ALA A 218 -4.64 2.17 -3.48
C ALA A 218 -6.10 2.64 -3.51
N TYR A 219 -7.02 1.77 -3.94
CA TYR A 219 -8.44 2.10 -4.01
C TYR A 219 -9.07 2.23 -2.62
N THR A 220 -8.60 1.46 -1.65
CA THR A 220 -8.99 1.61 -0.24
C THR A 220 -8.57 2.97 0.31
N ALA A 221 -7.32 3.37 0.09
CA ALA A 221 -6.80 4.65 0.52
C ALA A 221 -7.55 5.83 -0.14
N LEU A 222 -7.77 5.76 -1.46
CA LEU A 222 -8.53 6.77 -2.18
C LEU A 222 -9.98 6.82 -1.71
N TYR A 223 -10.64 5.67 -1.51
CA TYR A 223 -12.04 5.62 -1.04
C TYR A 223 -12.21 6.17 0.38
N LYS A 224 -11.19 6.11 1.22
CA LYS A 224 -11.24 6.76 2.56
C LYS A 224 -11.36 8.27 2.48
N VAL A 225 -10.86 8.88 1.42
CA VAL A 225 -10.82 10.35 1.26
C VAL A 225 -11.74 10.89 0.16
N TRP A 226 -12.19 10.03 -0.75
CA TRP A 226 -13.09 10.37 -1.84
C TRP A 226 -14.18 9.31 -1.98
N LYS A 227 -15.39 9.62 -1.48
CA LYS A 227 -16.54 8.71 -1.44
C LYS A 227 -17.32 8.76 -2.77
N ASP A 228 -16.77 8.12 -3.79
CA ASP A 228 -17.35 7.98 -5.11
C ASP A 228 -18.00 6.61 -5.30
N ASP A 229 -19.20 6.57 -5.89
CA ASP A 229 -19.94 5.32 -6.06
C ASP A 229 -19.26 4.36 -7.04
N GLY A 230 -18.64 4.88 -8.11
CA GLY A 230 -17.89 4.06 -9.07
C GLY A 230 -16.64 3.44 -8.43
N LEU A 231 -15.90 4.21 -7.60
CA LEU A 231 -14.78 3.70 -6.85
C LEU A 231 -15.23 2.66 -5.80
N ARG A 232 -16.37 2.88 -5.14
CA ARG A 232 -16.97 1.92 -4.22
C ARG A 232 -17.26 0.59 -4.89
N GLU A 233 -17.89 0.63 -6.07
CA GLU A 233 -18.18 -0.57 -6.85
C GLU A 233 -16.90 -1.29 -7.28
N ARG A 234 -15.89 -0.54 -7.74
CA ARG A 234 -14.60 -1.12 -8.13
C ARG A 234 -13.85 -1.74 -6.97
N LEU A 235 -13.83 -1.10 -5.81
CA LEU A 235 -13.23 -1.66 -4.60
C LEU A 235 -13.89 -2.99 -4.21
N ALA A 236 -15.22 -3.07 -4.24
CA ALA A 236 -15.95 -4.32 -3.99
C ALA A 236 -15.59 -5.41 -5.01
N LYS A 237 -15.43 -5.05 -6.30
CA LYS A 237 -14.99 -6.00 -7.35
C LYS A 237 -13.55 -6.48 -7.13
N VAL A 238 -12.61 -5.61 -6.76
CA VAL A 238 -11.23 -6.01 -6.47
C VAL A 238 -11.17 -6.98 -5.27
N ILE A 239 -11.91 -6.68 -4.20
CA ILE A 239 -12.07 -7.62 -3.07
C ILE A 239 -12.56 -8.98 -3.58
N ASN A 240 -13.59 -8.98 -4.42
CA ASN A 240 -14.13 -10.22 -4.97
C ASN A 240 -13.10 -10.98 -5.83
N LEU A 241 -12.36 -10.29 -6.68
CA LEU A 241 -11.30 -10.92 -7.52
C LEU A 241 -10.24 -11.59 -6.65
N ILE A 242 -9.76 -10.93 -5.60
CA ILE A 242 -8.76 -11.49 -4.70
C ILE A 242 -9.33 -12.73 -4.00
N THR A 243 -10.54 -12.64 -3.45
CA THR A 243 -11.13 -13.73 -2.67
C THR A 243 -11.65 -14.91 -3.50
N THR A 244 -11.76 -14.77 -4.84
CA THR A 244 -12.35 -15.82 -5.71
C THR A 244 -11.43 -16.27 -6.84
N LYS A 245 -10.46 -15.46 -7.25
CA LYS A 245 -9.55 -15.76 -8.36
C LYS A 245 -8.12 -15.97 -7.91
N LEU A 246 -7.68 -15.22 -6.90
CA LEU A 246 -6.32 -15.27 -6.40
C LEU A 246 -6.18 -16.10 -5.11
N TYR A 247 -7.23 -16.21 -4.31
CA TYR A 247 -7.23 -17.07 -3.13
C TYR A 247 -7.59 -18.51 -3.49
N ASN A 248 -6.70 -19.46 -3.15
CA ASN A 248 -6.93 -20.90 -3.29
C ASN A 248 -7.48 -21.46 -1.97
N SER A 249 -8.75 -21.80 -1.94
CA SER A 249 -9.43 -22.32 -0.75
C SER A 249 -9.03 -23.75 -0.34
N GLN A 250 -8.22 -24.45 -1.12
CA GLN A 250 -7.72 -25.79 -0.80
C GLN A 250 -6.35 -25.73 -0.09
N THR A 251 -5.49 -24.83 -0.53
CA THR A 251 -4.15 -24.67 0.03
C THR A 251 -4.07 -23.55 1.07
N HIS A 252 -5.05 -22.64 1.06
CA HIS A 252 -5.08 -21.41 1.86
C HIS A 252 -3.95 -20.41 1.54
N HIS A 253 -3.40 -20.49 0.32
CA HIS A 253 -2.40 -19.57 -0.22
C HIS A 253 -2.93 -18.78 -1.39
N LEU A 254 -2.20 -17.74 -1.76
CA LEU A 254 -2.50 -16.91 -2.92
C LEU A 254 -1.84 -17.47 -4.18
N ILE A 255 -2.58 -17.45 -5.29
CA ILE A 255 -2.06 -17.70 -6.64
C ILE A 255 -1.30 -16.44 -7.10
N LEU A 256 0.00 -16.56 -7.34
CA LEU A 256 0.88 -15.41 -7.58
C LEU A 256 0.76 -14.86 -9.00
N TYR A 257 0.73 -15.75 -10.01
CA TYR A 257 0.81 -15.39 -11.42
C TYR A 257 -0.31 -16.02 -12.22
N CYS A 258 -1.02 -15.21 -12.98
CA CYS A 258 -2.12 -15.67 -13.83
C CYS A 258 -1.95 -15.17 -15.27
N ASP A 259 -2.47 -15.96 -16.22
CA ASP A 259 -2.72 -15.45 -17.56
C ASP A 259 -3.92 -14.48 -17.59
N SER A 260 -4.26 -13.96 -18.78
CA SER A 260 -5.40 -13.05 -18.95
C SER A 260 -6.74 -13.67 -18.55
N ASN A 261 -6.87 -15.00 -18.58
CA ASN A 261 -8.09 -15.77 -18.24
C ASN A 261 -8.14 -16.22 -16.77
N TRP A 262 -7.18 -15.81 -15.95
CA TRP A 262 -7.01 -16.23 -14.55
C TRP A 262 -6.57 -17.68 -14.37
N ASN A 263 -5.96 -18.30 -15.39
CA ASN A 263 -5.31 -19.59 -15.22
C ASN A 263 -4.02 -19.41 -14.43
N ASN A 264 -3.82 -20.24 -13.40
CA ASN A 264 -2.59 -20.26 -12.61
C ASN A 264 -1.39 -20.67 -13.49
N LEU A 265 -0.28 -19.95 -13.40
CA LEU A 265 0.95 -20.16 -14.18
C LEU A 265 2.09 -20.79 -13.40
N ASP A 266 1.98 -20.88 -12.07
CA ASP A 266 2.99 -21.50 -11.21
C ASP A 266 2.38 -22.17 -9.97
N ASP A 267 3.23 -22.79 -9.14
CA ASP A 267 2.88 -23.46 -7.88
C ASP A 267 3.68 -22.92 -6.68
N ILE A 268 4.13 -21.65 -6.78
CA ILE A 268 4.92 -21.00 -5.73
C ILE A 268 3.98 -20.36 -4.70
N ASP A 269 4.24 -20.62 -3.41
CA ASP A 269 3.58 -19.95 -2.30
C ASP A 269 4.43 -18.79 -1.76
N SER A 270 3.80 -17.69 -1.39
CA SER A 270 4.46 -16.54 -0.81
C SER A 270 3.83 -16.15 0.52
N TYR A 271 4.35 -16.69 1.60
CA TYR A 271 3.88 -16.42 2.97
C TYR A 271 3.87 -14.93 3.33
N GLY A 272 4.84 -14.16 2.81
CA GLY A 272 4.87 -12.71 3.01
C GLY A 272 3.68 -12.00 2.39
N HIS A 273 3.28 -12.39 1.19
CA HIS A 273 2.11 -11.82 0.54
C HIS A 273 0.79 -12.35 1.11
N ASP A 274 0.76 -13.59 1.61
CA ASP A 274 -0.42 -14.14 2.28
C ASP A 274 -0.77 -13.30 3.52
N ILE A 275 0.21 -13.08 4.41
CA ILE A 275 -0.01 -12.25 5.60
C ILE A 275 -0.28 -10.77 5.26
N GLU A 276 0.36 -10.23 4.22
CA GLU A 276 0.08 -8.88 3.74
C GLU A 276 -1.36 -8.76 3.24
N THR A 277 -1.82 -9.70 2.43
CA THR A 277 -3.18 -9.70 1.90
C THR A 277 -4.23 -9.87 3.00
N SER A 278 -3.93 -10.61 4.06
CA SER A 278 -4.85 -10.81 5.18
C SER A 278 -5.29 -9.50 5.82
N TRP A 279 -4.36 -8.57 6.06
CA TRP A 279 -4.71 -7.28 6.64
C TRP A 279 -5.24 -6.29 5.60
N LEU A 280 -4.75 -6.32 4.34
CA LEU A 280 -5.26 -5.46 3.26
C LEU A 280 -6.74 -5.74 2.95
N LEU A 281 -7.15 -7.03 2.88
CA LEU A 281 -8.55 -7.41 2.72
C LEU A 281 -9.42 -6.92 3.87
N THR A 282 -8.94 -7.04 5.10
CA THR A 282 -9.67 -6.58 6.29
C THR A 282 -9.88 -5.08 6.24
N GLU A 283 -8.83 -4.30 5.95
CA GLU A 283 -8.90 -2.85 5.85
C GLU A 283 -9.83 -2.38 4.72
N ALA A 284 -9.77 -3.02 3.56
CA ALA A 284 -10.61 -2.71 2.42
C ALA A 284 -12.10 -2.98 2.69
N ALA A 285 -12.40 -4.13 3.30
CA ALA A 285 -13.77 -4.50 3.67
C ALA A 285 -14.35 -3.53 4.73
N GLU A 286 -13.56 -3.14 5.72
CA GLU A 286 -13.96 -2.15 6.73
C GLU A 286 -14.19 -0.77 6.10
N ALA A 287 -13.35 -0.34 5.16
CA ALA A 287 -13.52 0.92 4.43
C ALA A 287 -14.81 0.93 3.59
N LEU A 288 -15.17 -0.22 3.00
CA LEU A 288 -16.40 -0.41 2.24
C LEU A 288 -17.64 -0.39 3.13
N GLY A 289 -17.53 -0.93 4.35
CA GLY A 289 -18.57 -0.89 5.39
C GLY A 289 -19.73 -1.86 5.18
N ASP A 290 -19.60 -2.88 4.33
CA ASP A 290 -20.61 -3.91 4.09
C ASP A 290 -20.38 -5.11 5.02
N PRO A 291 -21.33 -5.44 5.92
CA PRO A 291 -21.15 -6.52 6.90
C PRO A 291 -20.92 -7.91 6.29
N GLU A 292 -21.51 -8.21 5.14
CA GLU A 292 -21.33 -9.48 4.45
C GLU A 292 -19.91 -9.59 3.86
N VAL A 293 -19.45 -8.51 3.21
CA VAL A 293 -18.08 -8.42 2.69
C VAL A 293 -17.06 -8.50 3.82
N ILE A 294 -17.29 -7.81 4.94
CA ILE A 294 -16.43 -7.88 6.14
C ILE A 294 -16.35 -9.33 6.66
N GLY A 295 -17.47 -10.02 6.79
CA GLY A 295 -17.50 -11.42 7.27
C GLY A 295 -16.70 -12.35 6.36
N ARG A 296 -16.88 -12.24 5.04
CA ARG A 296 -16.15 -13.02 4.05
C ARG A 296 -14.65 -12.73 4.06
N CYS A 297 -14.26 -11.45 4.07
CA CYS A 297 -12.84 -11.07 4.08
C CYS A 297 -12.13 -11.51 5.36
N ARG A 298 -12.77 -11.40 6.53
CA ARG A 298 -12.20 -11.88 7.79
C ARG A 298 -11.95 -13.40 7.77
N LYS A 299 -12.85 -14.17 7.16
CA LYS A 299 -12.62 -15.61 7.01
C LYS A 299 -11.37 -15.88 6.17
N VAL A 300 -11.27 -15.30 4.97
CA VAL A 300 -10.10 -15.47 4.08
C VAL A 300 -8.83 -14.95 4.76
N ALA A 301 -8.89 -13.80 5.43
CA ALA A 301 -7.76 -13.23 6.14
C ALA A 301 -7.18 -14.15 7.24
N LEU A 302 -8.07 -14.85 7.98
CA LEU A 302 -7.66 -15.83 9.00
C LEU A 302 -7.10 -17.13 8.39
N GLU A 303 -7.54 -17.49 7.19
CA GLU A 303 -7.04 -18.67 6.48
C GLU A 303 -5.68 -18.42 5.81
N LEU A 304 -5.36 -17.14 5.47
CA LEU A 304 -4.07 -16.70 4.94
C LEU A 304 -3.00 -16.45 6.03
N ALA A 305 -3.41 -16.22 7.30
CA ALA A 305 -2.52 -15.88 8.42
C ALA A 305 -2.03 -17.14 9.17
#